data_ff316ec0c83bcb963a345d5a659b289e
#
_entry.id   ff316ec0c83bcb963a345d5a659b289e
#
_cell.length_a   1.000
_cell.length_b   1.000
_cell.length_c   1.000
_cell.angle_alpha   90.00
_cell.angle_beta   90.00
_cell.angle_gamma   90.00
#
_symmetry.space_group_name_H-M   'P 1'
#
loop_
_entity.id
_entity.type
_entity.pdbx_description
1 polymer ?
#
loop_
_entity_poly.entity_id
_entity_poly.type
_entity_poly.pdbx_seq_one_letter_code
_entity_poly.pdbx_strand_id
1 'polypeptide(L)'
;MPATTTQLIKDGVMVGRLHSRETAGKLEEKPTGNARCLNYHYPPLVRMTNTWIERGNTPVKDLFSEIKEGVYAKNWLGGMTNGEMFTFSAGEAWMIRNGEICEPVRDVTLSGNVFKTLANIEGIGDDFYWVESGGCGKGGQSGLAVGCGGPSLRINDVVVGGEA
;
A
#
# COMPACT_ATOMS: atom_id res chain seq x y z
N MET A 1 -20.93 4.24 -14.60
CA MET A 1 -20.56 2.81 -14.54
C MET A 1 -20.75 2.34 -13.10
N PRO A 2 -21.27 1.14 -12.88
CA PRO A 2 -21.32 0.56 -11.53
C PRO A 2 -19.90 0.32 -10.99
N ALA A 3 -19.77 0.37 -9.66
CA ALA A 3 -18.53 0.01 -8.98
C ALA A 3 -18.26 -1.49 -9.15
N THR A 4 -17.02 -1.85 -9.42
CA THR A 4 -16.58 -3.24 -9.59
C THR A 4 -15.26 -3.45 -8.86
N THR A 5 -15.01 -4.68 -8.44
CA THR A 5 -13.68 -5.08 -7.95
C THR A 5 -12.76 -5.32 -9.14
N THR A 6 -11.57 -4.75 -9.08
CA THR A 6 -10.52 -4.93 -10.10
C THR A 6 -9.32 -5.56 -9.42
N GLN A 7 -8.98 -6.78 -9.81
CA GLN A 7 -7.74 -7.42 -9.37
C GLN A 7 -6.57 -6.83 -10.14
N LEU A 8 -5.61 -6.24 -9.42
CA LEU A 8 -4.44 -5.59 -10.02
C LEU A 8 -3.25 -6.54 -10.09
N ILE A 9 -3.00 -7.26 -9.01
CA ILE A 9 -1.89 -8.21 -8.89
C ILE A 9 -2.46 -9.54 -8.41
N LYS A 10 -2.02 -10.63 -9.01
CA LYS A 10 -2.33 -12.00 -8.61
C LYS A 10 -1.05 -12.82 -8.67
N ASP A 11 -0.74 -13.52 -7.57
CA ASP A 11 0.44 -14.40 -7.48
C ASP A 11 1.74 -13.70 -7.94
N GLY A 12 1.94 -12.42 -7.53
CA GLY A 12 3.08 -11.59 -7.89
C GLY A 12 3.06 -11.03 -9.32
N VAL A 13 2.03 -11.32 -10.11
CA VAL A 13 1.91 -10.86 -11.51
C VAL A 13 0.84 -9.78 -11.63
N MET A 14 1.14 -8.70 -12.34
CA MET A 14 0.15 -7.68 -12.67
C MET A 14 -0.84 -8.24 -13.70
N VAL A 15 -2.12 -8.37 -13.29
CA VAL A 15 -3.20 -8.94 -14.09
C VAL A 15 -4.28 -7.94 -14.47
N GLY A 16 -4.25 -6.73 -13.93
CA GLY A 16 -5.26 -5.71 -14.21
C GLY A 16 -4.76 -4.29 -14.01
N ARG A 17 -5.55 -3.33 -14.49
CA ARG A 17 -5.30 -1.91 -14.39
C ARG A 17 -6.58 -1.17 -14.01
N LEU A 18 -6.40 0.00 -13.39
CA LEU A 18 -7.52 0.92 -13.18
C LEU A 18 -7.71 1.78 -14.44
N HIS A 19 -8.94 1.88 -14.93
CA HIS A 19 -9.26 2.55 -16.17
C HIS A 19 -10.34 3.62 -16.06
N SER A 20 -10.21 4.66 -16.87
CA SER A 20 -11.29 5.45 -17.42
C SER A 20 -11.82 4.78 -18.71
N ARG A 21 -12.87 5.34 -19.32
CA ARG A 21 -13.29 4.91 -20.66
C ARG A 21 -12.23 5.21 -21.73
N GLU A 22 -11.54 6.34 -21.60
CA GLU A 22 -10.48 6.75 -22.51
C GLU A 22 -9.28 5.81 -22.44
N THR A 23 -8.75 5.54 -21.23
CA THR A 23 -7.58 4.68 -21.08
C THR A 23 -7.90 3.23 -21.41
N ALA A 24 -9.11 2.77 -21.14
CA ALA A 24 -9.57 1.45 -21.56
C ALA A 24 -9.62 1.32 -23.08
N GLY A 25 -10.17 2.32 -23.78
CA GLY A 25 -10.18 2.33 -25.24
C GLY A 25 -8.79 2.37 -25.87
N LYS A 26 -7.85 3.13 -25.28
CA LYS A 26 -6.46 3.18 -25.78
C LYS A 26 -5.69 1.86 -25.64
N LEU A 27 -6.04 1.05 -24.66
CA LEU A 27 -5.37 -0.23 -24.38
C LEU A 27 -6.22 -1.45 -24.77
N GLU A 28 -7.37 -1.23 -25.40
CA GLU A 28 -8.32 -2.28 -25.79
C GLU A 28 -8.77 -3.16 -24.60
N GLU A 29 -8.84 -2.55 -23.41
CA GLU A 29 -9.25 -3.21 -22.16
C GLU A 29 -10.66 -2.76 -21.72
N LYS A 30 -11.22 -3.43 -20.72
CA LYS A 30 -12.52 -3.05 -20.17
C LYS A 30 -12.38 -1.89 -19.20
N PRO A 31 -13.27 -0.88 -19.24
CA PRO A 31 -13.25 0.20 -18.26
C PRO A 31 -13.62 -0.30 -16.86
N THR A 32 -12.95 0.21 -15.83
CA THR A 32 -13.12 -0.22 -14.43
C THR A 32 -13.91 0.76 -13.57
N GLY A 33 -14.35 1.90 -14.14
CA GLY A 33 -15.10 2.91 -13.40
C GLY A 33 -14.27 3.79 -12.47
N ASN A 34 -12.96 3.81 -12.63
CA ASN A 34 -12.04 4.53 -11.76
C ASN A 34 -11.77 5.99 -12.17
N ALA A 35 -12.45 6.53 -13.19
CA ALA A 35 -12.39 7.93 -13.52
C ALA A 35 -13.15 8.75 -12.47
N ARG A 36 -12.42 9.49 -11.64
CA ARG A 36 -12.95 10.29 -10.53
C ARG A 36 -12.36 11.69 -10.55
N CYS A 37 -13.11 12.67 -10.10
CA CYS A 37 -12.66 14.05 -9.91
C CYS A 37 -13.03 14.54 -8.50
N LEU A 38 -12.35 15.58 -8.04
CA LEU A 38 -12.62 16.18 -6.74
C LEU A 38 -14.03 16.81 -6.71
N ASN A 39 -14.36 17.56 -7.77
CA ASN A 39 -15.69 18.13 -8.00
C ASN A 39 -15.86 18.47 -9.48
N TYR A 40 -16.96 19.14 -9.85
CA TYR A 40 -17.30 19.45 -11.23
C TYR A 40 -16.35 20.44 -11.95
N HIS A 41 -15.47 21.13 -11.22
CA HIS A 41 -14.46 22.02 -11.81
C HIS A 41 -13.22 21.30 -12.33
N TYR A 42 -13.06 20.00 -12.02
CA TYR A 42 -11.89 19.23 -12.37
C TYR A 42 -12.19 18.12 -13.36
N PRO A 43 -11.27 17.88 -14.32
CA PRO A 43 -11.42 16.74 -15.21
C PRO A 43 -11.31 15.43 -14.44
N PRO A 44 -12.09 14.40 -14.79
CA PRO A 44 -11.94 13.06 -14.20
C PRO A 44 -10.58 12.46 -14.58
N LEU A 45 -9.89 11.93 -13.56
CA LEU A 45 -8.62 11.22 -13.71
C LEU A 45 -8.80 9.78 -13.21
N VAL A 46 -8.00 8.85 -13.75
CA VAL A 46 -7.94 7.50 -13.21
C VAL A 46 -7.36 7.57 -11.78
N ARG A 47 -8.17 7.17 -10.81
CA ARG A 47 -7.88 7.25 -9.37
C ARG A 47 -8.23 5.94 -8.69
N MET A 48 -7.47 5.61 -7.65
CA MET A 48 -7.87 4.54 -6.75
C MET A 48 -9.19 4.89 -6.03
N THR A 49 -9.91 3.87 -5.61
CA THR A 49 -11.03 3.92 -4.68
C THR A 49 -10.61 3.20 -3.41
N ASN A 50 -11.34 2.20 -2.98
CA ASN A 50 -10.89 1.29 -1.94
C ASN A 50 -9.85 0.34 -2.52
N THR A 51 -8.68 0.29 -1.90
CA THR A 51 -7.55 -0.52 -2.38
C THR A 51 -6.98 -1.32 -1.22
N TRP A 52 -6.80 -2.62 -1.42
CA TRP A 52 -6.32 -3.48 -0.34
C TRP A 52 -5.42 -4.60 -0.85
N ILE A 53 -4.65 -5.14 0.07
CA ILE A 53 -3.95 -6.42 -0.09
C ILE A 53 -4.80 -7.49 0.59
N GLU A 54 -5.09 -8.58 -0.11
CA GLU A 54 -5.83 -9.70 0.48
C GLU A 54 -5.02 -10.33 1.62
N ARG A 55 -5.72 -10.79 2.65
CA ARG A 55 -5.10 -11.51 3.75
C ARG A 55 -4.53 -12.85 3.28
N GLY A 56 -3.41 -13.23 3.86
CA GLY A 56 -2.81 -14.55 3.70
C GLY A 56 -3.32 -15.56 4.73
N ASN A 57 -2.50 -16.58 4.96
CA ASN A 57 -2.78 -17.64 5.90
C ASN A 57 -1.70 -17.79 6.98
N THR A 58 -0.71 -16.90 7.01
CA THR A 58 0.39 -16.96 7.99
C THR A 58 -0.06 -16.30 9.28
N PRO A 59 -0.07 -17.01 10.41
CA PRO A 59 -0.33 -16.37 11.70
C PRO A 59 0.63 -15.20 11.93
N VAL A 60 0.12 -14.04 12.37
CA VAL A 60 0.94 -12.80 12.51
C VAL A 60 2.20 -13.06 13.33
N LYS A 61 2.13 -13.86 14.41
CA LYS A 61 3.29 -14.21 15.23
C LYS A 61 4.41 -14.92 14.44
N ASP A 62 4.04 -15.67 13.40
CA ASP A 62 5.00 -16.44 12.61
C ASP A 62 5.71 -15.56 11.57
N LEU A 63 5.16 -14.37 11.27
CA LEU A 63 5.84 -13.38 10.44
C LEU A 63 7.13 -12.85 11.07
N PHE A 64 7.23 -12.86 12.39
CA PHE A 64 8.39 -12.38 13.14
C PHE A 64 9.48 -13.44 13.31
N SER A 65 9.10 -14.70 13.39
CA SER A 65 9.91 -15.81 13.92
C SER A 65 11.29 -15.98 13.28
N GLU A 66 11.44 -15.65 12.01
CA GLU A 66 12.69 -15.78 11.25
C GLU A 66 13.48 -14.47 11.12
N ILE A 67 12.95 -13.37 11.65
CA ILE A 67 13.61 -12.06 11.55
C ILE A 67 14.70 -11.97 12.62
N LYS A 68 15.96 -11.97 12.18
CA LYS A 68 17.10 -11.77 13.10
C LYS A 68 17.18 -10.33 13.59
N GLU A 69 17.03 -9.39 12.69
CA GLU A 69 16.99 -7.96 12.97
C GLU A 69 16.04 -7.27 11.95
N GLY A 70 15.18 -6.40 12.45
CA GLY A 70 14.20 -5.69 11.64
C GLY A 70 13.44 -4.63 12.41
N VAL A 71 12.47 -4.01 11.75
CA VAL A 71 11.58 -3.02 12.35
C VAL A 71 10.13 -3.45 12.13
N TYR A 72 9.36 -3.49 13.18
CA TYR A 72 7.90 -3.59 13.14
C TYR A 72 7.32 -2.18 13.10
N ALA A 73 6.80 -1.77 11.95
CA ALA A 73 6.16 -0.50 11.74
C ALA A 73 4.64 -0.65 11.74
N LYS A 74 3.94 0.21 12.46
CA LYS A 74 2.48 0.17 12.61
C LYS A 74 1.89 1.56 12.42
N ASN A 75 0.70 1.58 11.84
CA ASN A 75 0.01 2.82 11.49
C ASN A 75 0.83 3.68 10.51
N TRP A 76 0.24 4.71 9.96
CA TRP A 76 0.95 5.64 9.08
C TRP A 76 0.62 7.09 9.47
N LEU A 77 1.61 7.95 9.41
CA LEU A 77 1.43 9.39 9.64
C LEU A 77 1.30 10.15 8.33
N GLY A 78 1.84 9.63 7.27
CA GLY A 78 1.81 10.25 5.96
C GLY A 78 2.89 9.69 5.05
N GLY A 79 2.86 10.10 3.80
CA GLY A 79 3.86 9.72 2.82
C GLY A 79 3.43 10.08 1.42
N MET A 80 4.30 9.78 0.48
CA MET A 80 4.05 10.02 -0.93
C MET A 80 4.68 8.93 -1.79
N THR A 81 4.11 8.82 -3.00
CA THR A 81 4.72 8.04 -4.07
C THR A 81 4.98 9.00 -5.24
N ASN A 82 6.19 9.00 -5.74
CA ASN A 82 6.61 9.80 -6.90
C ASN A 82 7.24 8.86 -7.95
N GLY A 83 6.51 8.61 -9.02
CA GLY A 83 6.87 7.59 -9.99
C GLY A 83 6.91 6.21 -9.34
N GLU A 84 8.08 5.59 -9.32
CA GLU A 84 8.29 4.27 -8.72
C GLU A 84 8.81 4.33 -7.27
N MET A 85 9.15 5.52 -6.79
CA MET A 85 9.72 5.68 -5.44
C MET A 85 8.64 6.07 -4.44
N PHE A 86 8.72 5.52 -3.24
CA PHE A 86 7.84 5.89 -2.15
C PHE A 86 8.62 6.27 -0.89
N THR A 87 7.97 7.03 -0.04
CA THR A 87 8.41 7.34 1.33
C THR A 87 7.18 7.39 2.22
N PHE A 88 7.17 6.64 3.32
CA PHE A 88 6.09 6.60 4.30
C PHE A 88 6.64 6.64 5.72
N SER A 89 6.04 7.48 6.56
CA SER A 89 6.37 7.56 7.99
C SER A 89 5.40 6.70 8.81
N ALA A 90 5.96 5.87 9.68
CA ALA A 90 5.20 5.06 10.62
C ALA A 90 4.67 5.89 11.78
N GLY A 91 3.49 5.55 12.28
CA GLY A 91 2.94 6.15 13.51
C GLY A 91 3.59 5.60 14.77
N GLU A 92 3.92 4.33 14.75
CA GLU A 92 4.54 3.60 15.84
C GLU A 92 5.52 2.58 15.24
N ALA A 93 6.64 2.34 15.93
CA ALA A 93 7.58 1.30 15.50
C ALA A 93 8.38 0.71 16.66
N TRP A 94 8.83 -0.52 16.46
CA TRP A 94 9.64 -1.28 17.42
C TRP A 94 10.75 -2.02 16.67
N MET A 95 11.87 -2.21 17.36
CA MET A 95 12.88 -3.15 16.87
C MET A 95 12.38 -4.59 16.98
N ILE A 96 12.77 -5.39 16.02
CA ILE A 96 12.64 -6.85 16.07
C ILE A 96 14.04 -7.41 16.21
N ARG A 97 14.23 -8.32 17.19
CA ARG A 97 15.48 -9.05 17.37
C ARG A 97 15.19 -10.53 17.65
N ASN A 98 15.76 -11.39 16.81
CA ASN A 98 15.61 -12.84 16.91
C ASN A 98 14.15 -13.32 17.06
N GLY A 99 13.26 -12.72 16.28
CA GLY A 99 11.83 -13.05 16.24
C GLY A 99 10.97 -12.39 17.32
N GLU A 100 11.54 -11.54 18.17
CA GLU A 100 10.83 -10.87 19.26
C GLU A 100 10.74 -9.36 19.03
N ILE A 101 9.61 -8.77 19.39
CA ILE A 101 9.40 -7.31 19.41
C ILE A 101 10.08 -6.78 20.67
N CYS A 102 11.00 -5.83 20.49
CA CYS A 102 11.84 -5.27 21.54
C CYS A 102 11.50 -3.80 21.82
N GLU A 103 12.54 -2.96 21.91
CA GLU A 103 12.41 -1.54 22.25
C GLU A 103 11.66 -0.74 21.18
N PRO A 104 10.84 0.26 21.59
CA PRO A 104 10.23 1.19 20.66
C PRO A 104 11.30 2.09 20.02
N VAL A 105 11.07 2.44 18.76
CA VAL A 105 11.88 3.40 18.01
C VAL A 105 10.98 4.51 17.45
N ARG A 106 11.55 5.69 17.21
CA ARG A 106 10.80 6.84 16.74
C ARG A 106 11.27 7.31 15.35
N ASP A 107 10.45 8.17 14.76
CA ASP A 107 10.74 8.83 13.48
C ASP A 107 11.04 7.85 12.34
N VAL A 108 10.46 6.65 12.42
CA VAL A 108 10.68 5.60 11.44
C VAL A 108 10.03 5.97 10.12
N THR A 109 10.85 6.00 9.09
CA THR A 109 10.45 6.25 7.70
C THR A 109 10.88 5.07 6.84
N LEU A 110 9.92 4.51 6.12
CA LEU A 110 10.13 3.46 5.13
C LEU A 110 10.25 4.10 3.75
N SER A 111 11.26 3.72 2.98
CA SER A 111 11.42 4.19 1.61
C SER A 111 11.91 3.09 0.69
N GLY A 112 11.61 3.22 -0.60
CA GLY A 112 12.04 2.24 -1.58
C GLY A 112 11.41 2.42 -2.94
N ASN A 113 11.68 1.46 -3.81
CA ASN A 113 11.01 1.33 -5.10
C ASN A 113 9.79 0.43 -4.93
N VAL A 114 8.62 0.89 -5.35
CA VAL A 114 7.33 0.19 -5.19
C VAL A 114 7.39 -1.25 -5.73
N PHE A 115 7.93 -1.45 -6.92
CA PHE A 115 7.96 -2.77 -7.55
C PHE A 115 8.91 -3.73 -6.83
N LYS A 116 10.09 -3.25 -6.42
CA LYS A 116 11.03 -4.06 -5.63
C LYS A 116 10.43 -4.42 -4.28
N THR A 117 9.81 -3.46 -3.59
CA THR A 117 9.20 -3.71 -2.28
C THR A 117 8.05 -4.71 -2.37
N LEU A 118 7.20 -4.61 -3.40
CA LEU A 118 6.13 -5.59 -3.63
C LEU A 118 6.68 -6.98 -3.96
N ALA A 119 7.77 -7.07 -4.73
CA ALA A 119 8.42 -8.34 -5.05
C ALA A 119 9.12 -8.99 -3.85
N ASN A 120 9.49 -8.18 -2.84
CA ASN A 120 10.16 -8.62 -1.62
C ASN A 120 9.20 -8.97 -0.47
N ILE A 121 7.89 -9.03 -0.73
CA ILE A 121 6.92 -9.54 0.25
C ILE A 121 7.10 -11.04 0.37
N GLU A 122 7.55 -11.51 1.54
CA GLU A 122 7.78 -12.92 1.84
C GLU A 122 6.70 -13.56 2.69
N GLY A 123 5.95 -12.76 3.44
CA GLY A 123 4.90 -13.25 4.30
C GLY A 123 3.69 -12.33 4.33
N ILE A 124 2.51 -12.92 4.27
CA ILE A 124 1.23 -12.20 4.32
C ILE A 124 0.42 -12.78 5.48
N GLY A 125 0.08 -11.92 6.44
CA GLY A 125 -0.62 -12.28 7.66
C GLY A 125 -2.07 -12.72 7.43
N ASP A 126 -2.61 -13.42 8.42
CA ASP A 126 -4.02 -13.85 8.49
C ASP A 126 -4.95 -12.79 9.11
N ASP A 127 -4.37 -11.67 9.58
CA ASP A 127 -5.09 -10.50 10.05
C ASP A 127 -5.56 -9.62 8.89
N PHE A 128 -6.38 -8.61 9.22
CA PHE A 128 -6.79 -7.61 8.24
C PHE A 128 -7.20 -6.32 8.93
N TYR A 129 -6.65 -5.20 8.50
CA TYR A 129 -7.01 -3.87 8.97
C TYR A 129 -7.54 -3.03 7.83
N TRP A 130 -8.55 -2.21 8.14
CA TRP A 130 -9.15 -1.29 7.20
C TRP A 130 -9.07 0.14 7.73
N VAL A 131 -8.65 1.06 6.86
CA VAL A 131 -8.54 2.49 7.17
C VAL A 131 -9.40 3.27 6.17
N GLU A 132 -10.38 4.02 6.66
CA GLU A 132 -11.31 4.80 5.83
C GLU A 132 -10.88 6.26 5.64
N SER A 133 -9.86 6.71 6.37
CA SER A 133 -9.41 8.11 6.41
C SER A 133 -8.35 8.47 5.36
N GLY A 134 -8.15 7.64 4.34
CA GLY A 134 -7.17 7.89 3.29
C GLY A 134 -7.59 9.01 2.34
N GLY A 135 -6.59 9.73 1.81
CA GLY A 135 -6.76 10.76 0.80
C GLY A 135 -5.85 10.54 -0.41
N CYS A 136 -6.44 10.48 -1.61
CA CYS A 136 -5.68 10.36 -2.85
C CYS A 136 -5.40 11.74 -3.45
N GLY A 137 -4.13 12.01 -3.80
CA GLY A 137 -3.69 13.19 -4.53
C GLY A 137 -3.18 12.82 -5.93
N LYS A 138 -3.67 13.50 -6.98
CA LYS A 138 -3.19 13.31 -8.37
C LYS A 138 -3.59 14.49 -9.24
N GLY A 139 -2.64 14.97 -10.05
CA GLY A 139 -2.92 16.01 -11.06
C GLY A 139 -3.49 17.30 -10.47
N GLY A 140 -2.98 17.76 -9.36
CA GLY A 140 -3.45 18.96 -8.66
C GLY A 140 -4.75 18.79 -7.87
N GLN A 141 -5.33 17.59 -7.84
CA GLN A 141 -6.54 17.26 -7.08
C GLN A 141 -6.17 16.44 -5.85
N SER A 142 -6.19 17.05 -4.67
CA SER A 142 -5.84 16.41 -3.40
C SER A 142 -7.07 16.15 -2.50
N GLY A 143 -6.94 15.21 -1.56
CA GLY A 143 -7.98 14.94 -0.57
C GLY A 143 -9.17 14.14 -1.08
N LEU A 144 -9.08 13.47 -2.23
CA LEU A 144 -10.15 12.61 -2.70
C LEU A 144 -10.22 11.35 -1.82
N ALA A 145 -11.33 11.19 -1.09
CA ALA A 145 -11.51 10.11 -0.13
C ALA A 145 -11.30 8.72 -0.74
N VAL A 146 -10.49 7.91 -0.08
CA VAL A 146 -10.21 6.50 -0.41
C VAL A 146 -10.09 5.68 0.86
N GLY A 147 -10.49 4.41 0.81
CA GLY A 147 -10.19 3.43 1.84
C GLY A 147 -8.97 2.60 1.44
N CYS A 148 -8.17 2.22 2.42
CA CYS A 148 -7.04 1.31 2.23
C CYS A 148 -7.14 0.17 3.24
N GLY A 149 -6.76 -1.03 2.84
CA GLY A 149 -6.76 -2.18 3.73
C GLY A 149 -5.63 -3.15 3.44
N GLY A 150 -5.31 -3.96 4.41
CA GLY A 150 -4.32 -5.02 4.25
C GLY A 150 -4.02 -5.75 5.55
N PRO A 151 -3.36 -6.89 5.45
CA PRO A 151 -2.81 -7.65 6.56
C PRO A 151 -1.45 -7.11 6.98
N SER A 152 -0.92 -7.66 8.07
CA SER A 152 0.51 -7.54 8.38
C SER A 152 1.35 -8.21 7.29
N LEU A 153 2.44 -7.57 6.91
CA LEU A 153 3.34 -8.04 5.85
C LEU A 153 4.77 -8.18 6.38
N ARG A 154 5.45 -9.27 6.01
CA ARG A 154 6.91 -9.37 6.12
C ARG A 154 7.51 -9.00 4.78
N ILE A 155 8.36 -7.98 4.78
CA ILE A 155 8.98 -7.44 3.58
C ILE A 155 10.49 -7.33 3.82
N ASN A 156 11.29 -7.89 2.93
CA ASN A 156 12.74 -7.80 2.99
C ASN A 156 13.27 -6.56 2.24
N ASP A 157 14.49 -6.16 2.61
CA ASP A 157 15.28 -5.13 1.91
C ASP A 157 14.55 -3.77 1.74
N VAL A 158 13.73 -3.40 2.71
CA VAL A 158 13.15 -2.05 2.78
C VAL A 158 14.15 -1.12 3.45
N VAL A 159 14.37 0.05 2.86
CA VAL A 159 15.19 1.08 3.49
C VAL A 159 14.40 1.70 4.63
N VAL A 160 14.95 1.61 5.84
CA VAL A 160 14.37 2.17 7.05
C VAL A 160 15.28 3.28 7.55
N GLY A 161 14.73 4.50 7.69
CA GLY A 161 15.35 5.62 8.40
C GLY A 161 14.65 5.85 9.73
N GLY A 162 15.33 6.45 10.68
CA GLY A 162 14.79 6.79 12.01
C GLY A 162 15.88 7.07 13.02
N GLU A 163 15.46 7.37 14.25
CA GLU A 163 16.35 7.53 15.41
C GLU A 163 16.04 6.43 16.43
N ALA A 164 17.10 5.84 16.97
CA ALA A 164 17.03 4.85 18.04
C ALA A 164 16.94 5.51 19.42
#